data_1dd0a9307682c236414d2568126ac299
#
_entry.id   1dd0a9307682c236414d2568126ac299
#
_cell.length_a   1.000
_cell.length_b   1.000
_cell.length_c   1.000
_cell.angle_alpha   90.00
_cell.angle_beta   90.00
_cell.angle_gamma   90.00
#
_symmetry.space_group_name_H-M   'P 1'
#
loop_
_entity.id
_entity.type
_entity.pdbx_description
1 polymer ?
#
loop_
_entity_poly.entity_id
_entity_poly.type
_entity_poly.pdbx_seq_one_letter_code
_entity_poly.pdbx_strand_id
1 'polypeptide(L)'
;MKFVGIDLAWSEKNPSGVAVIDQDGTLVRARGDIRSNQEICDYAALQEWQDAIITIDAPLIVKNDDKQRPVERELTQIFGLYEAAPYPANLSNPAFQETGRIQQFVSLLGRLGFDQQPVVKKQQAQRAFLEVFPSPAQVILFPWANHNGHGHCRPPKDLCIDRLIFSHPSAIMRHGHPQ
;
A
#
# COMPACT_ATOMS: atom_id res chain seq x y z
N MET A 1 16.58 2.40 10.06
CA MET A 1 15.17 2.24 9.66
C MET A 1 15.04 1.19 8.58
N LYS A 2 14.00 0.38 8.59
CA LYS A 2 13.65 -0.57 7.53
C LYS A 2 12.34 -0.17 6.88
N PHE A 3 12.22 -0.48 5.59
CA PHE A 3 10.98 -0.32 4.84
C PHE A 3 10.55 -1.70 4.35
N VAL A 4 9.33 -2.07 4.66
CA VAL A 4 8.77 -3.39 4.34
C VAL A 4 7.57 -3.20 3.42
N GLY A 5 7.63 -3.77 2.23
CA GLY A 5 6.51 -3.86 1.30
C GLY A 5 5.86 -5.23 1.38
N ILE A 6 4.54 -5.27 1.51
CA ILE A 6 3.77 -6.51 1.59
C ILE A 6 2.64 -6.46 0.57
N ASP A 7 2.66 -7.36 -0.39
CA ASP A 7 1.52 -7.69 -1.24
C ASP A 7 0.70 -8.77 -0.50
N LEU A 8 -0.33 -8.36 0.22
CA LEU A 8 -1.08 -9.23 1.10
C LEU A 8 -2.27 -9.88 0.37
N ALA A 9 -2.16 -11.15 0.05
CA ALA A 9 -3.29 -11.90 -0.47
C ALA A 9 -4.45 -11.93 0.54
N TRP A 10 -5.69 -11.78 0.07
CA TRP A 10 -6.89 -11.69 0.91
C TRP A 10 -7.27 -13.01 1.59
N SER A 11 -6.64 -14.11 1.20
CA SER A 11 -6.80 -15.41 1.86
C SER A 11 -5.48 -16.20 1.83
N GLU A 12 -5.30 -17.14 2.76
CA GLU A 12 -4.10 -18.00 2.82
C GLU A 12 -4.04 -19.04 1.68
N LYS A 13 -5.08 -19.14 0.86
CA LYS A 13 -5.06 -19.98 -0.35
C LYS A 13 -4.10 -19.43 -1.38
N ASN A 14 -3.97 -18.11 -1.45
CA ASN A 14 -3.07 -17.42 -2.37
C ASN A 14 -1.78 -17.00 -1.64
N PRO A 15 -0.65 -17.00 -2.31
CA PRO A 15 0.60 -16.52 -1.74
C PRO A 15 0.61 -15.00 -1.61
N SER A 16 1.31 -14.52 -0.61
CA SER A 16 1.66 -13.12 -0.39
C SER A 16 3.12 -12.88 -0.74
N GLY A 17 3.44 -11.64 -1.13
CA GLY A 17 4.79 -11.18 -1.37
C GLY A 17 5.30 -10.28 -0.25
N VAL A 18 6.58 -10.40 0.10
CA VAL A 18 7.26 -9.54 1.07
C VAL A 18 8.60 -9.10 0.52
N ALA A 19 8.89 -7.81 0.62
CA ALA A 19 10.20 -7.24 0.35
C ALA A 19 10.63 -6.34 1.51
N VAL A 20 11.90 -6.41 1.89
CA VAL A 20 12.50 -5.57 2.92
C VAL A 20 13.67 -4.82 2.31
N ILE A 21 13.66 -3.50 2.41
CA ILE A 21 14.76 -2.63 2.03
C ILE A 21 15.26 -1.85 3.25
N ASP A 22 16.54 -1.52 3.26
CA ASP A 22 17.11 -0.65 4.28
C ASP A 22 16.98 0.84 3.94
N GLN A 23 17.48 1.69 4.82
CA GLN A 23 17.42 3.14 4.65
C GLN A 23 18.20 3.66 3.45
N ASP A 24 19.15 2.88 2.93
CA ASP A 24 19.97 3.24 1.77
C ASP A 24 19.34 2.73 0.46
N GLY A 25 18.15 2.11 0.56
CA GLY A 25 17.42 1.56 -0.59
C GLY A 25 17.92 0.19 -1.03
N THR A 26 18.82 -0.45 -0.27
CA THR A 26 19.34 -1.78 -0.60
C THR A 26 18.31 -2.86 -0.26
N LEU A 27 18.05 -3.76 -1.19
CA LEU A 27 17.18 -4.91 -0.96
C LEU A 27 17.87 -5.89 0.01
N VAL A 28 17.25 -6.07 1.19
CA VAL A 28 17.74 -6.99 2.22
C VAL A 28 17.24 -8.40 1.97
N ARG A 29 15.94 -8.54 1.65
CA ARG A 29 15.30 -9.82 1.31
C ARG A 29 14.01 -9.61 0.54
N ALA A 30 13.63 -10.60 -0.27
CA ALA A 30 12.32 -10.64 -0.93
C ALA A 30 11.87 -12.09 -1.12
N ARG A 31 10.56 -12.34 -0.99
CA ARG A 31 9.93 -13.64 -1.18
C ARG A 31 8.47 -13.48 -1.60
N GLY A 32 7.97 -14.32 -2.50
CA GLY A 32 6.63 -14.21 -3.11
C GLY A 32 5.72 -15.43 -2.90
N ASP A 33 6.05 -16.36 -2.01
CA ASP A 33 5.31 -17.61 -1.81
C ASP A 33 4.81 -17.82 -0.36
N ILE A 34 4.70 -16.75 0.42
CA ILE A 34 4.33 -16.77 1.83
C ILE A 34 2.81 -16.85 1.98
N ARG A 35 2.32 -17.75 2.85
CA ARG A 35 0.87 -17.99 2.95
C ARG A 35 0.26 -17.50 4.25
N SER A 36 0.92 -17.67 5.40
CA SER A 36 0.34 -17.27 6.67
C SER A 36 0.79 -15.87 7.12
N ASN A 37 -0.04 -15.22 7.94
CA ASN A 37 0.28 -13.93 8.53
C ASN A 37 1.52 -14.00 9.46
N GLN A 38 1.65 -15.11 10.20
CA GLN A 38 2.81 -15.30 11.07
C GLN A 38 4.10 -15.45 10.26
N GLU A 39 4.08 -16.23 9.17
CA GLU A 39 5.23 -16.42 8.29
C GLU A 39 5.67 -15.10 7.63
N ILE A 40 4.73 -14.19 7.32
CA ILE A 40 5.05 -12.83 6.84
C ILE A 40 5.89 -12.09 7.90
N CYS A 41 5.41 -12.07 9.15
CA CYS A 41 6.10 -11.38 10.25
C CYS A 41 7.48 -11.97 10.52
N ASP A 42 7.61 -13.30 10.52
CA ASP A 42 8.87 -14.00 10.76
C ASP A 42 9.86 -13.75 9.62
N TYR A 43 9.42 -13.86 8.37
CA TYR A 43 10.27 -13.60 7.21
C TYR A 43 10.75 -12.16 7.15
N ALA A 44 9.85 -11.20 7.41
CA ALA A 44 10.20 -9.78 7.48
C ALA A 44 11.01 -9.43 8.74
N ALA A 45 11.13 -10.34 9.72
CA ALA A 45 11.78 -10.13 11.02
C ALA A 45 11.22 -8.92 11.77
N LEU A 46 9.90 -8.74 11.76
CA LEU A 46 9.25 -7.53 12.28
C LEU A 46 9.47 -7.33 13.79
N GLN A 47 9.73 -8.40 14.53
CA GLN A 47 10.03 -8.36 15.96
C GLN A 47 11.39 -7.71 16.27
N GLU A 48 12.32 -7.76 15.31
CA GLU A 48 13.71 -7.32 15.50
C GLU A 48 13.91 -5.83 15.23
N TRP A 49 12.98 -5.20 14.47
CA TRP A 49 13.15 -3.82 14.03
C TRP A 49 12.64 -2.82 15.07
N GLN A 50 13.51 -1.96 15.56
CA GLN A 50 13.13 -0.82 16.42
C GLN A 50 12.36 0.23 15.62
N ASP A 51 12.80 0.49 14.37
CA ASP A 51 12.22 1.46 13.47
C ASP A 51 11.92 0.80 12.13
N ALA A 52 10.64 0.73 11.78
CA ALA A 52 10.21 0.22 10.48
C ALA A 52 8.91 0.87 10.01
N ILE A 53 8.80 1.06 8.71
CA ILE A 53 7.57 1.45 8.02
C ILE A 53 7.15 0.28 7.16
N ILE A 54 5.92 -0.19 7.36
CA ILE A 54 5.33 -1.31 6.62
C ILE A 54 4.26 -0.74 5.69
N THR A 55 4.42 -0.96 4.39
CA THR A 55 3.40 -0.66 3.39
C THR A 55 2.70 -1.94 2.96
N ILE A 56 1.38 -1.95 2.97
CA ILE A 56 0.58 -3.15 2.72
C ILE A 56 -0.36 -2.88 1.54
N ASP A 57 -0.20 -3.64 0.47
CA ASP A 57 -1.13 -3.65 -0.66
C ASP A 57 -2.34 -4.53 -0.33
N ALA A 58 -3.21 -3.98 0.50
CA ALA A 58 -4.51 -4.55 0.83
C ALA A 58 -5.39 -3.49 1.50
N PRO A 59 -6.72 -3.58 1.36
CA PRO A 59 -7.68 -2.72 2.07
C PRO A 59 -7.67 -2.98 3.58
N LEU A 60 -7.05 -2.11 4.37
CA LEU A 60 -6.92 -2.29 5.82
C LEU A 60 -8.13 -1.74 6.59
N ILE A 61 -8.83 -0.75 6.04
CA ILE A 61 -10.01 -0.13 6.65
C ILE A 61 -11.18 -0.27 5.68
N VAL A 62 -12.09 -1.20 5.98
CA VAL A 62 -13.31 -1.44 5.22
C VAL A 62 -14.50 -1.28 6.15
N LYS A 63 -15.39 -0.32 5.85
CA LYS A 63 -16.57 0.01 6.67
C LYS A 63 -17.90 -0.08 5.92
N ASN A 64 -17.85 -0.22 4.61
CA ASN A 64 -19.03 -0.33 3.74
C ASN A 64 -19.46 -1.79 3.62
N ASP A 65 -20.76 -2.01 3.66
CA ASP A 65 -21.36 -3.35 3.58
C ASP A 65 -21.26 -3.94 2.18
N ASP A 66 -21.41 -3.08 1.16
CA ASP A 66 -21.38 -3.45 -0.26
C ASP A 66 -20.62 -2.41 -1.09
N LYS A 67 -20.44 -2.67 -2.41
CA LYS A 67 -19.83 -1.77 -3.39
C LYS A 67 -18.38 -1.41 -3.09
N GLN A 68 -17.91 -0.38 -3.76
CA GLN A 68 -16.56 0.18 -3.60
C GLN A 68 -16.52 1.19 -2.46
N ARG A 69 -15.40 1.26 -1.76
CA ARG A 69 -15.08 2.38 -0.88
C ARG A 69 -15.01 3.69 -1.70
N PRO A 70 -15.26 4.87 -1.12
CA PRO A 70 -15.15 6.15 -1.85
C PRO A 70 -13.81 6.32 -2.58
N VAL A 71 -12.71 6.02 -1.93
CA VAL A 71 -11.35 6.11 -2.51
C VAL A 71 -11.17 5.18 -3.71
N GLU A 72 -11.70 3.97 -3.67
CA GLU A 72 -11.62 3.01 -4.78
C GLU A 72 -12.39 3.51 -6.00
N ARG A 73 -13.56 4.13 -5.77
CA ARG A 73 -14.36 4.73 -6.85
C ARG A 73 -13.62 5.89 -7.53
N GLU A 74 -12.97 6.75 -6.76
CA GLU A 74 -12.16 7.84 -7.29
C GLU A 74 -10.97 7.31 -8.09
N LEU A 75 -10.24 6.33 -7.54
CA LEU A 75 -9.12 5.69 -8.25
C LEU A 75 -9.58 4.99 -9.54
N THR A 76 -10.74 4.35 -9.53
CA THR A 76 -11.32 3.72 -10.73
C THR A 76 -11.62 4.77 -11.81
N GLN A 77 -12.16 5.93 -11.45
CA GLN A 77 -12.43 7.00 -12.40
C GLN A 77 -11.14 7.56 -13.04
N ILE A 78 -10.07 7.68 -12.27
CA ILE A 78 -8.79 8.25 -12.73
C ILE A 78 -7.95 7.22 -13.47
N PHE A 79 -7.85 6.01 -12.94
CA PHE A 79 -6.89 5.01 -13.38
C PHE A 79 -7.50 3.81 -14.11
N GLY A 80 -8.83 3.73 -14.23
CA GLY A 80 -9.51 2.61 -14.88
C GLY A 80 -9.08 2.38 -16.33
N LEU A 81 -8.84 3.45 -17.09
CA LEU A 81 -8.33 3.37 -18.47
C LEU A 81 -6.92 2.79 -18.60
N TYR A 82 -6.18 2.76 -17.49
CA TYR A 82 -4.83 2.20 -17.42
C TYR A 82 -4.80 0.78 -16.83
N GLU A 83 -5.98 0.17 -16.66
CA GLU A 83 -6.12 -1.13 -15.99
C GLU A 83 -5.54 -1.16 -14.56
N ALA A 84 -5.45 0.02 -13.93
CA ALA A 84 -4.94 0.22 -12.57
C ALA A 84 -6.04 0.60 -11.58
N ALA A 85 -7.27 0.11 -11.82
CA ALA A 85 -8.39 0.28 -10.91
C ALA A 85 -8.32 -0.74 -9.77
N PRO A 86 -8.65 -0.35 -8.52
CA PRO A 86 -8.73 -1.28 -7.41
C PRO A 86 -9.96 -2.18 -7.52
N TYR A 87 -9.85 -3.39 -6.98
CA TYR A 87 -11.01 -4.25 -6.76
C TYR A 87 -11.86 -3.70 -5.61
N PRO A 88 -13.20 -3.82 -5.67
CA PRO A 88 -14.09 -3.40 -4.60
C PRO A 88 -13.81 -4.12 -3.28
N ALA A 89 -13.57 -3.36 -2.21
CA ALA A 89 -13.46 -3.88 -0.87
C ALA A 89 -14.71 -3.52 -0.05
N ASN A 90 -15.39 -4.53 0.49
CA ASN A 90 -16.59 -4.36 1.32
C ASN A 90 -16.77 -5.54 2.26
N LEU A 91 -17.63 -5.40 3.27
CA LEU A 91 -17.85 -6.39 4.32
C LEU A 91 -18.63 -7.63 3.88
N SER A 92 -19.20 -7.65 2.67
CA SER A 92 -19.77 -8.87 2.09
C SER A 92 -18.68 -9.91 1.76
N ASN A 93 -17.44 -9.49 1.60
CA ASN A 93 -16.30 -10.39 1.45
C ASN A 93 -15.71 -10.76 2.82
N PRO A 94 -15.70 -12.07 3.19
CA PRO A 94 -15.20 -12.53 4.48
C PRO A 94 -13.76 -12.09 4.82
N ALA A 95 -12.93 -11.82 3.82
CA ALA A 95 -11.54 -11.36 4.02
C ALA A 95 -11.44 -10.04 4.79
N PHE A 96 -12.47 -9.18 4.69
CA PHE A 96 -12.49 -7.86 5.33
C PHE A 96 -13.32 -7.81 6.62
N GLN A 97 -13.99 -8.89 6.97
CA GLN A 97 -14.72 -9.00 8.22
C GLN A 97 -13.75 -9.07 9.41
N GLU A 98 -14.23 -8.85 10.62
CA GLU A 98 -13.44 -8.82 11.85
C GLU A 98 -12.57 -10.06 12.04
N THR A 99 -13.09 -11.24 11.67
CA THR A 99 -12.38 -12.52 11.72
C THR A 99 -11.59 -12.83 10.44
N GLY A 100 -11.62 -11.94 9.45
CA GLY A 100 -10.94 -12.12 8.18
C GLY A 100 -9.42 -11.97 8.29
N ARG A 101 -8.71 -12.54 7.32
CA ARG A 101 -7.24 -12.56 7.28
C ARG A 101 -6.62 -11.18 7.46
N ILE A 102 -7.18 -10.18 6.80
CA ILE A 102 -6.61 -8.81 6.80
C ILE A 102 -6.72 -8.21 8.20
N GLN A 103 -7.87 -8.33 8.88
CA GLN A 103 -8.05 -7.81 10.23
C GLN A 103 -7.21 -8.58 11.27
N GLN A 104 -7.03 -9.89 11.07
CA GLN A 104 -6.09 -10.67 11.88
C GLN A 104 -4.65 -10.20 11.70
N PHE A 105 -4.24 -9.84 10.47
CA PHE A 105 -2.91 -9.32 10.22
C PHE A 105 -2.71 -7.93 10.86
N VAL A 106 -3.67 -7.02 10.71
CA VAL A 106 -3.67 -5.71 11.38
C VAL A 106 -3.53 -5.87 12.89
N SER A 107 -4.30 -6.79 13.49
CA SER A 107 -4.23 -7.11 14.93
C SER A 107 -2.86 -7.67 15.33
N LEU A 108 -2.25 -8.50 14.49
CA LEU A 108 -0.92 -9.06 14.73
C LEU A 108 0.14 -7.96 14.71
N LEU A 109 0.10 -7.04 13.74
CA LEU A 109 1.02 -5.90 13.69
C LEU A 109 0.88 -5.00 14.92
N GLY A 110 -0.35 -4.74 15.37
CA GLY A 110 -0.61 -4.00 16.61
C GLY A 110 0.03 -4.67 17.84
N ARG A 111 -0.09 -5.99 17.97
CA ARG A 111 0.58 -6.75 19.06
C ARG A 111 2.11 -6.69 18.97
N LEU A 112 2.68 -6.54 17.78
CA LEU A 112 4.10 -6.33 17.56
C LEU A 112 4.55 -4.89 17.82
N GLY A 113 3.63 -3.99 18.21
CA GLY A 113 3.91 -2.59 18.54
C GLY A 113 4.00 -1.66 17.32
N PHE A 114 3.36 -2.03 16.21
CA PHE A 114 3.20 -1.15 15.05
C PHE A 114 1.86 -0.42 15.12
N ASP A 115 1.88 0.87 14.83
CA ASP A 115 0.68 1.71 14.76
C ASP A 115 0.21 1.87 13.32
N GLN A 116 -1.10 1.78 13.11
CA GLN A 116 -1.69 2.10 11.81
C GLN A 116 -1.70 3.61 11.62
N GLN A 117 -0.90 4.13 10.70
CA GLN A 117 -0.78 5.56 10.45
C GLN A 117 -0.88 5.87 8.96
N PRO A 118 -1.84 6.72 8.55
CA PRO A 118 -1.98 7.12 7.15
C PRO A 118 -0.91 8.12 6.71
N VAL A 119 -0.22 8.76 7.66
CA VAL A 119 0.80 9.78 7.39
C VAL A 119 2.12 9.37 8.01
N VAL A 120 3.11 9.16 7.16
CA VAL A 120 4.48 8.85 7.58
C VAL A 120 5.23 10.15 7.85
N LYS A 121 5.88 10.23 9.01
CA LYS A 121 6.71 11.38 9.38
C LYS A 121 8.12 11.21 8.82
N LYS A 122 8.54 12.17 7.98
CA LYS A 122 9.86 12.13 7.35
C LYS A 122 10.97 12.20 8.39
N GLN A 123 11.98 11.35 8.24
CA GLN A 123 13.20 11.34 9.06
C GLN A 123 12.97 11.20 10.58
N GLN A 124 11.86 10.59 10.97
CA GLN A 124 11.59 10.28 12.38
C GLN A 124 11.56 8.76 12.57
N ALA A 125 12.09 8.32 13.72
CA ALA A 125 11.95 6.96 14.18
C ALA A 125 10.46 6.63 14.38
N GLN A 126 9.99 5.54 13.80
CA GLN A 126 8.60 5.13 13.93
C GLN A 126 8.41 3.63 13.65
N ARG A 127 7.42 3.05 14.30
CA ARG A 127 6.91 1.71 14.02
C ARG A 127 5.50 1.86 13.48
N ALA A 128 5.37 1.95 12.17
CA ALA A 128 4.11 2.27 11.54
C ALA A 128 3.80 1.32 10.39
N PHE A 129 2.50 1.08 10.15
CA PHE A 129 2.03 0.45 8.93
C PHE A 129 0.91 1.25 8.29
N LEU A 130 0.79 1.15 6.98
CA LEU A 130 -0.23 1.84 6.20
C LEU A 130 -0.65 1.06 4.97
N GLU A 131 -1.88 1.31 4.53
CA GLU A 131 -2.42 0.83 3.27
C GLU A 131 -1.77 1.57 2.11
N VAL A 132 -1.39 0.85 1.07
CA VAL A 132 -0.96 1.38 -0.22
C VAL A 132 -1.70 0.67 -1.34
N PHE A 133 -1.77 1.33 -2.50
CA PHE A 133 -2.21 0.72 -3.75
C PHE A 133 -1.19 1.07 -4.84
N PRO A 134 -0.24 0.16 -5.15
CA PRO A 134 0.91 0.46 -6.00
C PRO A 134 0.57 0.69 -7.47
N SER A 135 -0.52 0.10 -7.99
CA SER A 135 -0.82 0.15 -9.43
C SER A 135 -0.93 1.57 -10.00
N PRO A 136 -1.65 2.54 -9.38
CA PRO A 136 -1.63 3.92 -9.81
C PRO A 136 -0.25 4.58 -9.77
N ALA A 137 0.55 4.26 -8.74
CA ALA A 137 1.91 4.79 -8.63
C ALA A 137 2.80 4.28 -9.78
N GLN A 138 2.64 3.04 -10.19
CA GLN A 138 3.35 2.48 -11.33
C GLN A 138 2.99 3.19 -12.64
N VAL A 139 1.70 3.51 -12.86
CA VAL A 139 1.24 4.27 -14.05
C VAL A 139 1.90 5.66 -14.10
N ILE A 140 2.04 6.31 -12.95
CA ILE A 140 2.62 7.67 -12.86
C ILE A 140 4.14 7.65 -12.99
N LEU A 141 4.80 6.75 -12.25
CA LEU A 141 6.26 6.70 -12.15
C LEU A 141 6.92 6.05 -13.37
N PHE A 142 6.20 5.10 -14.00
CA PHE A 142 6.72 4.33 -15.12
C PHE A 142 5.77 4.39 -16.34
N PRO A 143 5.51 5.58 -16.90
CA PRO A 143 4.53 5.77 -17.98
C PRO A 143 4.88 5.02 -19.27
N TRP A 144 6.09 4.48 -19.38
CA TRP A 144 6.57 3.64 -20.48
C TRP A 144 6.41 2.13 -20.23
N ALA A 145 6.15 1.71 -19.00
CA ALA A 145 5.93 0.30 -18.68
C ALA A 145 4.47 -0.06 -18.99
N ASN A 146 4.25 -0.77 -20.09
CA ASN A 146 2.94 -1.34 -20.39
C ASN A 146 2.60 -2.43 -19.39
N HIS A 147 1.52 -2.29 -18.66
CA HIS A 147 1.04 -3.33 -17.75
C HIS A 147 0.59 -4.62 -18.47
N ASN A 148 0.25 -4.58 -19.78
CA ASN A 148 -0.29 -5.75 -20.50
C ASN A 148 0.28 -6.00 -21.89
N GLY A 149 1.41 -5.46 -22.27
CA GLY A 149 2.05 -5.77 -23.57
C GLY A 149 1.28 -5.29 -24.81
N HIS A 150 0.18 -4.57 -24.66
CA HIS A 150 -0.65 -4.06 -25.74
C HIS A 150 -0.64 -2.53 -25.77
N GLY A 151 0.18 -1.98 -26.68
CA GLY A 151 0.10 -0.60 -27.14
C GLY A 151 0.51 0.48 -26.12
N HIS A 152 1.18 1.50 -26.62
CA HIS A 152 1.65 2.65 -25.85
C HIS A 152 0.50 3.43 -25.20
N CYS A 153 0.16 3.16 -23.95
CA CYS A 153 -0.63 4.08 -23.15
C CYS A 153 0.29 5.19 -22.64
N ARG A 154 0.32 6.33 -23.32
CA ARG A 154 0.89 7.54 -22.73
C ARG A 154 -0.08 8.04 -21.67
N PRO A 155 0.37 8.37 -20.45
CA PRO A 155 -0.49 9.08 -19.51
C PRO A 155 -1.03 10.35 -20.21
N PRO A 156 -2.28 10.73 -19.96
CA PRO A 156 -2.78 11.99 -20.49
C PRO A 156 -1.83 13.12 -20.12
N LYS A 157 -1.60 14.04 -21.05
CA LYS A 157 -0.74 15.23 -20.81
C LYS A 157 -1.20 16.02 -19.59
N ASP A 158 -2.45 15.81 -19.16
CA ASP A 158 -3.09 16.48 -18.02
C ASP A 158 -2.92 15.73 -16.69
N LEU A 159 -2.32 14.50 -16.69
CA LEU A 159 -1.97 13.78 -15.48
C LEU A 159 -0.63 14.33 -14.94
N CYS A 160 -0.61 15.62 -14.63
CA CYS A 160 0.52 16.24 -13.98
C CYS A 160 0.51 15.79 -12.52
N ILE A 161 1.64 15.30 -12.02
CA ILE A 161 1.85 14.90 -10.61
C ILE A 161 1.34 15.99 -9.66
N ASP A 162 1.43 17.25 -10.05
CA ASP A 162 0.96 18.40 -9.30
C ASP A 162 -0.55 18.39 -9.05
N ARG A 163 -1.38 17.87 -9.97
CA ARG A 163 -2.85 17.80 -9.76
C ARG A 163 -3.28 16.66 -8.84
N LEU A 164 -2.57 15.52 -8.85
CA LEU A 164 -2.89 14.39 -7.98
C LEU A 164 -2.46 14.62 -6.53
N ILE A 165 -1.38 15.37 -6.31
CA ILE A 165 -0.88 15.69 -4.97
C ILE A 165 -1.67 16.87 -4.35
N PHE A 166 -2.23 17.77 -5.15
CA PHE A 166 -2.77 19.06 -4.70
C PHE A 166 -4.31 19.15 -4.69
N SER A 167 -5.03 18.12 -5.09
CA SER A 167 -6.51 18.13 -5.04
C SER A 167 -7.14 17.91 -3.67
N HIS A 168 -6.35 17.58 -2.63
CA HIS A 168 -6.79 17.57 -1.25
C HIS A 168 -6.18 18.74 -0.47
N PRO A 169 -6.97 19.73 -0.03
CA PRO A 169 -6.46 20.94 0.66
C PRO A 169 -5.80 20.71 2.00
N SER A 170 -5.82 19.49 2.53
CA SER A 170 -5.30 19.16 3.87
C SER A 170 -3.87 18.59 3.90
N ALA A 171 -3.15 18.50 2.77
CA ALA A 171 -1.88 17.78 2.69
C ALA A 171 -0.66 18.62 2.29
N ILE A 172 -0.67 19.96 2.39
CA ILE A 172 0.49 20.76 1.98
C ILE A 172 1.01 21.64 3.09
N MET A 173 2.13 21.22 3.65
CA MET A 173 3.06 22.16 4.25
C MET A 173 3.84 22.86 3.13
N ARG A 174 3.67 24.18 3.04
CA ARG A 174 4.43 25.05 2.14
C ARG A 174 5.90 25.03 2.58
N HIS A 175 6.78 24.55 1.70
CA HIS A 175 8.21 24.83 1.85
C HIS A 175 8.44 26.28 1.45
N GLY A 176 8.69 27.16 2.44
CA GLY A 176 9.25 28.46 2.23
C GLY A 176 10.70 28.32 1.74
N HIS A 177 11.03 28.94 0.61
CA HIS A 177 12.42 29.18 0.24
C HIS A 177 12.99 30.28 1.15
N PRO A 178 14.18 30.10 1.76
CA PRO A 178 14.95 31.23 2.27
C PRO A 178 15.62 31.93 1.09
N GLN A 179 15.57 33.26 1.11
CA GLN A 179 16.40 34.14 0.30
C GLN A 179 17.85 34.06 0.73
#